data_6450a9fbefa2b6c7bba6f1c230e5b724
#
_entry.id   6450a9fbefa2b6c7bba6f1c230e5b724
#
_cell.length_a   1.000
_cell.length_b   1.000
_cell.length_c   1.000
_cell.angle_alpha   90.00
_cell.angle_beta   90.00
_cell.angle_gamma   90.00
#
_symmetry.space_group_name_H-M   'P 1'
#
loop_
_entity.id
_entity.type
_entity.pdbx_description
1 polymer ?
#
loop_
_entity_poly.entity_id
_entity_poly.type
_entity_poly.pdbx_seq_one_letter_code
_entity_poly.pdbx_strand_id
1 'polypeptide(L)'
;MKEKMLGRLNNILAKIFLIIFITGTGNLAYSEENKAKFLKNNWSFDGVFGTFDRASLQRGYQVYQEVCAGCHSVQHLSYRNLSEKGGPEFSAEEAKAIAAQFEVTDGPNEDGEMFTRPGRLSDKFVSPFPNVKAAAAANGGAYPPDMSVLAKARKGGADYIYSLLMGYEEAPAGYELDDGVYYNKYMSGHKIMMAEPLSDGAVEYADGTEASKAQMAKDVTTFLVWAADPHLEARHKMGFKVFFYLIILLTLVYLSKQKGWSRFDSKAEDDEEETFDKVERAVTEYEGEDPKTFK
;
A
#
# COMPACT_ATOMS: atom_id res chain seq x y z
N MET A 1 20.07 28.44 -33.75
CA MET A 1 19.45 27.12 -33.47
C MET A 1 19.53 26.67 -32.01
N LYS A 2 20.72 26.71 -31.35
CA LYS A 2 20.88 26.34 -29.92
C LYS A 2 20.03 27.19 -28.94
N GLU A 3 19.93 28.50 -29.13
CA GLU A 3 19.18 29.39 -28.24
C GLU A 3 17.66 29.20 -28.33
N LYS A 4 17.09 28.93 -29.51
CA LYS A 4 15.66 28.63 -29.69
C LYS A 4 15.29 27.29 -29.03
N MET A 5 16.19 26.31 -29.07
CA MET A 5 15.97 25.00 -28.42
C MET A 5 16.01 25.10 -26.91
N LEU A 6 16.91 25.91 -26.33
CA LEU A 6 17.01 26.17 -24.90
C LEU A 6 15.75 26.91 -24.38
N GLY A 7 15.23 27.86 -25.13
CA GLY A 7 14.00 28.58 -24.80
C GLY A 7 12.76 27.68 -24.82
N ARG A 8 12.66 26.74 -25.77
CA ARG A 8 11.55 25.74 -25.80
C ARG A 8 11.63 24.76 -24.63
N LEU A 9 12.84 24.30 -24.26
CA LEU A 9 13.05 23.40 -23.13
C LEU A 9 12.67 24.06 -21.80
N ASN A 10 13.07 25.32 -21.59
CA ASN A 10 12.68 26.09 -20.42
C ASN A 10 11.17 26.31 -20.33
N ASN A 11 10.50 26.55 -21.45
CA ASN A 11 9.04 26.69 -21.48
C ASN A 11 8.31 25.37 -21.16
N ILE A 12 8.84 24.22 -21.61
CA ILE A 12 8.27 22.91 -21.30
C ILE A 12 8.49 22.58 -19.83
N LEU A 13 9.68 22.80 -19.28
CA LEU A 13 9.99 22.62 -17.87
C LEU A 13 9.14 23.52 -16.98
N ALA A 14 8.95 24.79 -17.36
CA ALA A 14 8.09 25.73 -16.65
C ALA A 14 6.61 25.27 -16.65
N LYS A 15 6.12 24.76 -17.78
CA LYS A 15 4.74 24.21 -17.86
C LYS A 15 4.58 22.93 -17.05
N ILE A 16 5.55 22.04 -17.03
CA ILE A 16 5.54 20.83 -16.18
C ILE A 16 5.56 21.22 -14.70
N PHE A 17 6.40 22.20 -14.32
CA PHE A 17 6.47 22.70 -12.96
C PHE A 17 5.15 23.37 -12.53
N LEU A 18 4.52 24.13 -13.43
CA LEU A 18 3.22 24.75 -13.19
C LEU A 18 2.09 23.72 -13.01
N ILE A 19 2.09 22.64 -13.80
CA ILE A 19 1.11 21.54 -13.66
C ILE A 19 1.29 20.82 -12.33
N ILE A 20 2.53 20.52 -11.92
CA ILE A 20 2.83 19.91 -10.61
C ILE A 20 2.40 20.84 -9.47
N PHE A 21 2.58 22.15 -9.62
CA PHE A 21 2.19 23.14 -8.60
C PHE A 21 0.67 23.28 -8.47
N ILE A 22 -0.07 23.26 -9.59
CA ILE A 22 -1.54 23.37 -9.59
C ILE A 22 -2.20 22.10 -9.03
N THR A 23 -1.62 20.91 -9.27
CA THR A 23 -2.14 19.64 -8.69
C THR A 23 -1.79 19.48 -7.21
N GLY A 24 -0.77 20.20 -6.72
CA GLY A 24 -0.34 20.15 -5.32
C GLY A 24 -1.14 21.01 -4.34
N THR A 25 -1.95 21.96 -4.82
CA THR A 25 -2.68 22.93 -3.95
C THR A 25 -4.17 22.61 -3.76
N GLY A 26 -4.64 21.48 -4.23
CA GLY A 26 -5.99 21.00 -3.99
C GLY A 26 -6.18 20.54 -2.54
N ASN A 27 -6.12 21.44 -1.56
CA ASN A 27 -6.66 21.21 -0.23
C ASN A 27 -8.17 21.09 -0.34
N LEU A 28 -8.67 19.87 -0.60
CA LEU A 28 -10.04 19.53 -0.29
C LEU A 28 -10.18 19.66 1.23
N ALA A 29 -10.86 20.70 1.67
CA ALA A 29 -11.33 20.84 3.05
C ALA A 29 -12.29 19.68 3.33
N TYR A 30 -11.74 18.55 3.73
CA TYR A 30 -12.51 17.45 4.30
C TYR A 30 -12.88 17.89 5.71
N SER A 31 -14.18 17.99 5.98
CA SER A 31 -14.70 18.22 7.34
C SER A 31 -14.06 17.20 8.27
N GLU A 32 -13.16 17.63 9.11
CA GLU A 32 -12.55 16.82 10.16
C GLU A 32 -13.59 16.65 11.27
N GLU A 33 -14.42 15.63 11.11
CA GLU A 33 -15.21 15.12 12.22
C GLU A 33 -14.24 14.83 13.36
N ASN A 34 -14.59 15.20 14.59
CA ASN A 34 -13.77 15.21 15.80
C ASN A 34 -13.35 13.76 16.20
N LYS A 35 -12.59 13.09 15.35
CA LYS A 35 -12.07 11.73 15.58
C LYS A 35 -10.76 11.81 16.34
N ALA A 36 -10.65 11.00 17.38
CA ALA A 36 -9.39 10.90 18.15
C ALA A 36 -8.24 10.66 17.19
N LYS A 37 -7.20 11.50 17.30
CA LYS A 37 -6.00 11.37 16.47
C LYS A 37 -5.25 10.12 16.89
N PHE A 38 -5.03 9.19 15.94
CA PHE A 38 -4.30 7.95 16.22
C PHE A 38 -2.89 8.21 16.73
N LEU A 39 -2.44 7.33 17.61
CA LEU A 39 -1.05 7.30 18.09
C LEU A 39 -0.13 7.06 16.89
N LYS A 40 0.89 7.90 16.76
CA LYS A 40 1.86 7.80 15.68
C LYS A 40 3.09 7.05 16.14
N ASN A 41 3.51 6.06 15.34
CA ASN A 41 4.75 5.34 15.54
C ASN A 41 5.66 5.50 14.33
N ASN A 42 6.96 5.32 14.57
CA ASN A 42 7.93 5.20 13.50
C ASN A 42 7.99 3.72 13.09
N TRP A 43 7.33 3.40 11.99
CA TRP A 43 7.32 2.04 11.47
C TRP A 43 8.52 1.81 10.56
N SER A 44 9.22 0.68 10.72
CA SER A 44 10.37 0.32 9.89
C SER A 44 10.02 0.14 8.41
N PHE A 45 8.78 -0.21 8.12
CA PHE A 45 8.27 -0.45 6.79
C PHE A 45 7.73 0.81 6.10
N ASP A 46 7.73 1.98 6.76
CA ASP A 46 7.24 3.23 6.18
C ASP A 46 8.18 3.78 5.10
N GLY A 47 7.58 4.48 4.14
CA GLY A 47 8.29 5.16 3.06
C GLY A 47 8.79 4.23 1.96
N VAL A 48 9.40 4.83 0.94
CA VAL A 48 9.81 4.12 -0.29
C VAL A 48 10.99 3.14 -0.10
N PHE A 49 11.72 3.28 1.00
CA PHE A 49 12.83 2.40 1.40
C PHE A 49 12.49 1.53 2.62
N GLY A 50 11.26 1.61 3.10
CA GLY A 50 10.82 0.86 4.26
C GLY A 50 10.98 -0.65 4.08
N THR A 51 11.41 -1.31 5.16
CA THR A 51 11.57 -2.76 5.26
C THR A 51 11.02 -3.25 6.58
N PHE A 52 10.52 -4.48 6.63
CA PHE A 52 10.06 -5.06 7.88
C PHE A 52 11.24 -5.46 8.78
N ASP A 53 11.08 -5.19 10.06
CA ASP A 53 11.95 -5.76 11.10
C ASP A 53 11.57 -7.23 11.31
N ARG A 54 12.51 -8.15 11.06
CA ARG A 54 12.26 -9.59 11.11
C ARG A 54 11.96 -10.09 12.52
N ALA A 55 12.68 -9.58 13.51
CA ALA A 55 12.41 -9.93 14.90
C ALA A 55 11.02 -9.48 15.34
N SER A 56 10.62 -8.25 14.97
CA SER A 56 9.26 -7.76 15.22
C SER A 56 8.20 -8.58 14.49
N LEU A 57 8.45 -9.06 13.25
CA LEU A 57 7.53 -9.95 12.56
C LEU A 57 7.37 -11.32 13.24
N GLN A 58 8.47 -11.91 13.73
CA GLN A 58 8.43 -13.19 14.42
C GLN A 58 7.69 -13.07 15.75
N ARG A 59 8.02 -12.06 16.56
CA ARG A 59 7.27 -11.76 17.79
C ARG A 59 5.81 -11.44 17.51
N GLY A 60 5.53 -10.65 16.46
CA GLY A 60 4.17 -10.32 16.04
C GLY A 60 3.35 -11.54 15.60
N TYR A 61 3.99 -12.50 14.91
CA TYR A 61 3.39 -13.79 14.64
C TYR A 61 3.05 -14.55 15.93
N GLN A 62 3.97 -14.56 16.90
CA GLN A 62 3.73 -15.20 18.20
C GLN A 62 2.53 -14.56 18.91
N VAL A 63 2.46 -13.24 19.00
CA VAL A 63 1.30 -12.55 19.58
C VAL A 63 0.00 -12.88 18.84
N TYR A 64 0.04 -12.89 17.48
CA TYR A 64 -1.11 -13.33 16.71
C TYR A 64 -1.56 -14.72 17.08
N GLN A 65 -0.61 -15.67 17.12
CA GLN A 65 -0.87 -17.09 17.36
C GLN A 65 -1.43 -17.35 18.76
N GLU A 66 -0.84 -16.74 19.77
CA GLU A 66 -1.17 -17.02 21.17
C GLU A 66 -2.40 -16.22 21.67
N VAL A 67 -2.65 -15.02 21.10
CA VAL A 67 -3.69 -14.12 21.59
C VAL A 67 -4.82 -13.94 20.57
N CYS A 68 -4.53 -13.70 19.30
CA CYS A 68 -5.53 -13.26 18.34
C CYS A 68 -6.19 -14.41 17.57
N ALA A 69 -5.42 -15.49 17.29
CA ALA A 69 -5.85 -16.58 16.40
C ALA A 69 -7.01 -17.41 16.96
N GLY A 70 -7.28 -17.32 18.27
CA GLY A 70 -8.46 -17.96 18.89
C GLY A 70 -9.81 -17.36 18.42
N CYS A 71 -9.79 -16.11 17.93
CA CYS A 71 -11.00 -15.42 17.48
C CYS A 71 -10.89 -14.93 16.03
N HIS A 72 -9.70 -14.54 15.57
CA HIS A 72 -9.47 -13.92 14.28
C HIS A 72 -8.72 -14.82 13.31
N SER A 73 -9.19 -14.87 12.07
CA SER A 73 -8.50 -15.55 10.97
C SER A 73 -7.55 -14.62 10.19
N VAL A 74 -6.59 -15.22 9.48
CA VAL A 74 -5.72 -14.59 8.46
C VAL A 74 -5.69 -15.49 7.23
N GLN A 75 -6.82 -15.65 6.57
CA GLN A 75 -7.06 -16.68 5.54
C GLN A 75 -6.28 -16.46 4.24
N HIS A 76 -5.76 -15.27 3.99
CA HIS A 76 -4.99 -15.01 2.75
C HIS A 76 -3.55 -15.54 2.82
N LEU A 77 -3.02 -15.79 4.02
CA LEU A 77 -1.70 -16.37 4.17
C LEU A 77 -1.74 -17.92 4.13
N SER A 78 -0.66 -18.49 3.62
CA SER A 78 -0.32 -19.90 3.78
C SER A 78 0.89 -20.04 4.69
N TYR A 79 1.06 -21.17 5.35
CA TYR A 79 2.18 -21.39 6.27
C TYR A 79 3.54 -21.22 5.60
N ARG A 80 3.68 -21.51 4.29
CA ARG A 80 4.90 -21.24 3.53
C ARG A 80 5.34 -19.77 3.55
N ASN A 81 4.38 -18.84 3.64
CA ASN A 81 4.69 -17.41 3.63
C ASN A 81 5.54 -17.01 4.85
N LEU A 82 5.46 -17.77 5.94
CA LEU A 82 6.28 -17.54 7.13
C LEU A 82 7.79 -17.71 6.86
N SER A 83 8.18 -18.57 5.88
CA SER A 83 9.58 -18.80 5.50
C SER A 83 10.02 -17.99 4.28
N GLU A 84 9.10 -17.23 3.65
CA GLU A 84 9.43 -16.46 2.46
C GLU A 84 10.26 -15.20 2.81
N LYS A 85 11.14 -14.84 1.88
CA LYS A 85 11.96 -13.63 2.00
C LYS A 85 11.10 -12.37 2.03
N GLY A 86 11.37 -11.51 2.99
CA GLY A 86 10.58 -10.28 3.20
C GLY A 86 9.48 -10.45 4.25
N GLY A 87 9.26 -11.67 4.73
CA GLY A 87 8.37 -12.02 5.82
C GLY A 87 9.08 -12.25 7.14
N PRO A 88 8.50 -13.04 8.04
CA PRO A 88 9.14 -13.44 9.30
C PRO A 88 10.45 -14.21 9.11
N GLU A 89 10.62 -14.81 7.92
CA GLU A 89 11.84 -15.55 7.53
C GLU A 89 12.21 -16.68 8.51
N PHE A 90 11.20 -17.38 9.06
CA PHE A 90 11.45 -18.64 9.76
C PHE A 90 12.13 -19.63 8.81
N SER A 91 12.91 -20.55 9.33
CA SER A 91 13.44 -21.66 8.53
C SER A 91 12.29 -22.50 7.94
N ALA A 92 12.56 -23.23 6.87
CA ALA A 92 11.57 -24.11 6.28
C ALA A 92 11.09 -25.20 7.25
N GLU A 93 11.99 -25.67 8.11
CA GLU A 93 11.74 -26.65 9.15
C GLU A 93 10.83 -26.07 10.24
N GLU A 94 11.08 -24.85 10.71
CA GLU A 94 10.24 -24.17 11.68
C GLU A 94 8.84 -23.89 11.11
N ALA A 95 8.75 -23.35 9.91
CA ALA A 95 7.47 -23.09 9.26
C ALA A 95 6.66 -24.39 9.04
N LYS A 96 7.34 -25.52 8.74
CA LYS A 96 6.71 -26.83 8.64
C LYS A 96 6.25 -27.35 10.01
N ALA A 97 7.05 -27.16 11.06
CA ALA A 97 6.67 -27.53 12.42
C ALA A 97 5.49 -26.72 12.93
N ILE A 98 5.45 -25.42 12.63
CA ILE A 98 4.32 -24.55 12.92
C ILE A 98 3.05 -25.06 12.18
N ALA A 99 3.13 -25.32 10.89
CA ALA A 99 1.99 -25.82 10.12
C ALA A 99 1.42 -27.13 10.70
N ALA A 100 2.31 -28.05 11.10
CA ALA A 100 1.93 -29.36 11.62
C ALA A 100 1.23 -29.33 12.99
N GLN A 101 1.23 -28.19 13.69
CA GLN A 101 0.47 -28.02 14.93
C GLN A 101 -1.03 -27.88 14.72
N PHE A 102 -1.45 -27.63 13.49
CA PHE A 102 -2.84 -27.41 13.13
C PHE A 102 -3.42 -28.60 12.37
N GLU A 103 -4.67 -28.92 12.66
CA GLU A 103 -5.41 -29.92 11.90
C GLU A 103 -6.12 -29.25 10.72
N VAL A 104 -5.96 -29.84 9.56
CA VAL A 104 -6.58 -29.38 8.30
C VAL A 104 -7.48 -30.48 7.77
N THR A 105 -8.72 -30.14 7.46
CA THR A 105 -9.64 -31.04 6.75
C THR A 105 -9.21 -31.14 5.30
N ASP A 106 -8.99 -32.36 4.83
CA ASP A 106 -8.57 -32.69 3.47
C ASP A 106 -9.48 -33.78 2.89
N GLY A 107 -9.41 -34.05 1.60
CA GLY A 107 -10.21 -35.07 0.94
C GLY A 107 -11.02 -34.55 -0.23
N PRO A 108 -11.94 -35.34 -0.75
CA PRO A 108 -12.29 -36.70 -0.28
C PRO A 108 -11.17 -37.73 -0.53
N ASN A 109 -11.12 -38.78 0.32
CA ASN A 109 -10.29 -39.97 0.10
C ASN A 109 -10.89 -40.85 -1.00
N GLU A 110 -10.33 -42.04 -1.24
CA GLU A 110 -10.84 -42.99 -2.26
C GLU A 110 -12.26 -43.47 -1.99
N ASP A 111 -12.69 -43.42 -0.71
CA ASP A 111 -14.05 -43.79 -0.29
C ASP A 111 -15.04 -42.63 -0.35
N GLY A 112 -14.58 -41.43 -0.72
CA GLY A 112 -15.38 -40.20 -0.79
C GLY A 112 -15.51 -39.47 0.56
N GLU A 113 -14.75 -39.84 1.57
CA GLU A 113 -14.82 -39.25 2.91
C GLU A 113 -13.80 -38.16 3.13
N MET A 114 -14.21 -37.13 3.89
CA MET A 114 -13.29 -36.08 4.36
C MET A 114 -12.52 -36.58 5.58
N PHE A 115 -11.22 -36.26 5.63
CA PHE A 115 -10.36 -36.65 6.74
C PHE A 115 -9.55 -35.47 7.26
N THR A 116 -9.07 -35.56 8.49
CA THR A 116 -8.17 -34.58 9.08
C THR A 116 -6.72 -35.05 8.98
N ARG A 117 -5.83 -34.12 8.79
CA ARG A 117 -4.37 -34.34 8.78
C ARG A 117 -3.63 -33.14 9.37
N PRO A 118 -2.38 -33.33 9.81
CA PRO A 118 -1.51 -32.20 10.15
C PRO A 118 -1.35 -31.25 8.94
N GLY A 119 -1.33 -29.96 9.23
CA GLY A 119 -1.12 -28.92 8.21
C GLY A 119 0.23 -29.02 7.51
N ARG A 120 0.27 -28.52 6.29
CA ARG A 120 1.45 -28.46 5.41
C ARG A 120 1.74 -27.01 5.05
N LEU A 121 2.93 -26.74 4.55
CA LEU A 121 3.35 -25.41 4.10
C LEU A 121 2.42 -24.79 3.05
N SER A 122 1.77 -25.62 2.23
CA SER A 122 0.80 -25.15 1.21
C SER A 122 -0.54 -24.75 1.76
N ASP A 123 -0.88 -25.21 2.96
CA ASP A 123 -2.19 -24.94 3.53
C ASP A 123 -2.31 -23.50 3.99
N LYS A 124 -3.55 -23.00 3.98
CA LYS A 124 -3.89 -21.71 4.54
C LYS A 124 -3.85 -21.75 6.06
N PHE A 125 -3.65 -20.60 6.69
CA PHE A 125 -3.86 -20.47 8.13
C PHE A 125 -5.26 -20.94 8.49
N VAL A 126 -5.34 -21.84 9.46
CA VAL A 126 -6.63 -22.41 9.90
C VAL A 126 -7.45 -21.33 10.58
N SER A 127 -8.72 -21.24 10.18
CA SER A 127 -9.67 -20.34 10.84
C SER A 127 -10.17 -20.93 12.16
N PRO A 128 -10.34 -20.10 13.21
CA PRO A 128 -10.81 -20.60 14.51
C PRO A 128 -12.25 -21.11 14.46
N PHE A 129 -13.05 -20.65 13.49
CA PHE A 129 -14.44 -21.05 13.35
C PHE A 129 -14.75 -21.52 11.93
N PRO A 130 -15.64 -22.52 11.77
CA PRO A 130 -15.95 -23.08 10.46
C PRO A 130 -16.76 -22.12 9.57
N ASN A 131 -17.46 -21.14 10.15
CA ASN A 131 -18.26 -20.16 9.43
C ASN A 131 -18.58 -18.93 10.29
N VAL A 132 -19.07 -17.88 9.63
CA VAL A 132 -19.43 -16.59 10.27
C VAL A 132 -20.45 -16.73 11.40
N LYS A 133 -21.46 -17.64 11.25
CA LYS A 133 -22.48 -17.83 12.27
C LYS A 133 -21.91 -18.47 13.54
N ALA A 134 -21.04 -19.45 13.40
CA ALA A 134 -20.35 -20.06 14.53
C ALA A 134 -19.43 -19.05 15.23
N ALA A 135 -18.70 -18.23 14.45
CA ALA A 135 -17.87 -17.17 14.99
C ALA A 135 -18.68 -16.14 15.77
N ALA A 136 -19.79 -15.66 15.23
CA ALA A 136 -20.65 -14.71 15.92
C ALA A 136 -21.28 -15.30 17.20
N ALA A 137 -21.74 -16.54 17.14
CA ALA A 137 -22.31 -17.22 18.31
C ALA A 137 -21.31 -17.37 19.47
N ALA A 138 -20.05 -17.66 19.15
CA ALA A 138 -18.97 -17.78 20.13
C ALA A 138 -18.52 -16.43 20.71
N ASN A 139 -18.84 -15.31 20.06
CA ASN A 139 -18.37 -13.97 20.40
C ASN A 139 -19.53 -13.00 20.74
N GLY A 140 -20.54 -13.46 21.47
CA GLY A 140 -21.63 -12.62 21.94
C GLY A 140 -22.48 -11.97 20.83
N GLY A 141 -22.52 -12.57 19.64
CA GLY A 141 -23.22 -12.04 18.47
C GLY A 141 -22.34 -11.21 17.53
N ALA A 142 -21.14 -10.81 17.95
CA ALA A 142 -20.19 -10.10 17.09
C ALA A 142 -19.35 -11.05 16.25
N TYR A 143 -19.16 -10.72 14.98
CA TYR A 143 -18.23 -11.46 14.12
C TYR A 143 -16.83 -10.85 14.16
N PRO A 144 -15.82 -11.58 14.70
CA PRO A 144 -14.44 -11.14 14.63
C PRO A 144 -13.98 -11.08 13.15
N PRO A 145 -13.56 -9.93 12.65
CA PRO A 145 -13.17 -9.82 11.24
C PRO A 145 -11.90 -10.63 10.92
N ASP A 146 -11.80 -11.12 9.67
CA ASP A 146 -10.55 -11.62 9.14
C ASP A 146 -9.51 -10.49 9.06
N MET A 147 -8.30 -10.73 9.56
CA MET A 147 -7.26 -9.71 9.67
C MET A 147 -6.30 -9.68 8.49
N SER A 148 -6.47 -10.54 7.46
CA SER A 148 -5.55 -10.66 6.32
C SER A 148 -5.23 -9.33 5.62
N VAL A 149 -6.21 -8.42 5.53
CA VAL A 149 -6.06 -7.12 4.88
C VAL A 149 -6.44 -5.95 5.78
N LEU A 150 -6.56 -6.19 7.08
CA LEU A 150 -7.06 -5.21 8.04
C LEU A 150 -6.29 -3.88 7.99
N ALA A 151 -4.96 -3.94 7.91
CA ALA A 151 -4.10 -2.76 7.83
C ALA A 151 -4.38 -1.90 6.59
N LYS A 152 -4.84 -2.49 5.48
CA LYS A 152 -5.24 -1.76 4.26
C LYS A 152 -6.72 -1.37 4.27
N ALA A 153 -7.55 -2.11 4.98
CA ALA A 153 -9.00 -1.89 5.03
C ALA A 153 -9.41 -0.79 6.04
N ARG A 154 -8.50 -0.26 6.83
CA ARG A 154 -8.79 0.77 7.84
C ARG A 154 -8.01 2.04 7.57
N LYS A 155 -8.71 3.19 7.65
CA LYS A 155 -8.07 4.51 7.59
C LYS A 155 -7.10 4.64 8.78
N GLY A 156 -5.86 4.99 8.51
CA GLY A 156 -4.79 5.04 9.50
C GLY A 156 -3.89 3.81 9.52
N GLY A 157 -4.31 2.69 8.88
CA GLY A 157 -3.46 1.50 8.71
C GLY A 157 -2.86 0.99 10.01
N ALA A 158 -1.53 0.93 10.06
CA ALA A 158 -0.78 0.48 11.23
C ALA A 158 -1.09 1.31 12.49
N ASP A 159 -1.12 2.64 12.36
CA ASP A 159 -1.40 3.53 13.49
C ASP A 159 -2.81 3.30 14.07
N TYR A 160 -3.80 2.97 13.22
CA TYR A 160 -5.13 2.61 13.68
C TYR A 160 -5.13 1.32 14.50
N ILE A 161 -4.47 0.26 13.99
CA ILE A 161 -4.42 -1.04 14.68
C ILE A 161 -3.73 -0.89 16.04
N TYR A 162 -2.57 -0.24 16.05
CA TYR A 162 -1.84 0.04 17.27
C TYR A 162 -2.65 0.85 18.26
N SER A 163 -3.27 1.95 17.79
CA SER A 163 -4.11 2.80 18.64
C SER A 163 -5.30 2.04 19.22
N LEU A 164 -5.95 1.19 18.41
CA LEU A 164 -7.07 0.37 18.86
C LEU A 164 -6.65 -0.55 20.01
N LEU A 165 -5.51 -1.24 19.89
CA LEU A 165 -4.99 -2.13 20.93
C LEU A 165 -4.59 -1.39 22.20
N MET A 166 -4.13 -0.14 22.08
CA MET A 166 -3.73 0.72 23.20
C MET A 166 -4.88 1.56 23.78
N GLY A 167 -6.03 1.57 23.13
CA GLY A 167 -7.10 2.53 23.41
C GLY A 167 -8.18 2.05 24.39
N TYR A 168 -8.01 0.90 25.02
CA TYR A 168 -8.91 0.44 26.05
C TYR A 168 -8.70 1.25 27.33
N GLU A 169 -9.78 1.85 27.83
CA GLU A 169 -9.80 2.64 29.08
C GLU A 169 -11.20 2.58 29.69
N GLU A 170 -11.32 3.00 30.94
CA GLU A 170 -12.64 3.13 31.57
C GLU A 170 -13.51 4.16 30.85
N ALA A 171 -14.79 3.84 30.70
CA ALA A 171 -15.72 4.77 30.06
C ALA A 171 -15.84 6.07 30.86
N PRO A 172 -15.92 7.22 30.21
CA PRO A 172 -16.13 8.50 30.89
C PRO A 172 -17.45 8.48 31.71
N ALA A 173 -17.49 9.25 32.77
CA ALA A 173 -18.66 9.37 33.61
C ALA A 173 -19.91 9.73 32.81
N GLY A 174 -20.99 8.93 32.94
CA GLY A 174 -22.25 9.12 32.21
C GLY A 174 -22.28 8.46 30.83
N TYR A 175 -21.20 7.75 30.41
CA TYR A 175 -21.20 6.98 29.18
C TYR A 175 -21.72 5.56 29.43
N GLU A 176 -22.90 5.25 28.88
CA GLU A 176 -23.55 3.94 29.09
C GLU A 176 -23.00 2.92 28.08
N LEU A 177 -22.59 1.77 28.58
CA LEU A 177 -22.16 0.60 27.82
C LEU A 177 -23.16 -0.54 28.01
N ASP A 178 -23.47 -1.24 26.96
CA ASP A 178 -24.24 -2.47 27.00
C ASP A 178 -23.38 -3.63 27.54
N ASP A 179 -24.00 -4.70 28.01
CA ASP A 179 -23.29 -5.89 28.47
C ASP A 179 -22.42 -6.48 27.35
N GLY A 180 -21.17 -6.80 27.67
CA GLY A 180 -20.21 -7.34 26.72
C GLY A 180 -19.63 -6.32 25.71
N VAL A 181 -19.91 -5.03 25.95
CA VAL A 181 -19.34 -3.93 25.15
C VAL A 181 -18.32 -3.17 25.99
N TYR A 182 -17.19 -2.83 25.41
CA TYR A 182 -16.07 -2.15 26.06
C TYR A 182 -15.88 -0.76 25.47
N TYR A 183 -15.37 0.16 26.27
CA TYR A 183 -14.98 1.48 25.79
C TYR A 183 -13.60 1.41 25.14
N ASN A 184 -13.48 2.04 23.97
CA ASN A 184 -12.19 2.19 23.30
C ASN A 184 -12.10 3.59 22.67
N LYS A 185 -11.11 4.36 23.08
CA LYS A 185 -10.89 5.75 22.67
C LYS A 185 -10.78 5.94 21.16
N TYR A 186 -10.25 4.97 20.43
CA TYR A 186 -9.94 5.07 19.00
C TYR A 186 -10.95 4.34 18.11
N MET A 187 -11.82 3.53 18.69
CA MET A 187 -12.92 2.92 17.94
C MET A 187 -13.94 3.98 17.53
N SER A 188 -14.46 3.91 16.32
CA SER A 188 -15.54 4.78 15.89
C SER A 188 -16.79 4.55 16.75
N GLY A 189 -17.30 5.62 17.37
CA GLY A 189 -18.39 5.51 18.35
C GLY A 189 -17.96 5.00 19.71
N HIS A 190 -16.66 4.81 19.95
CA HIS A 190 -16.06 4.41 21.24
C HIS A 190 -16.57 3.10 21.85
N LYS A 191 -17.40 2.33 21.15
CA LYS A 191 -17.96 1.05 21.60
C LYS A 191 -17.36 -0.10 20.79
N ILE A 192 -16.83 -1.12 21.45
CA ILE A 192 -16.25 -2.30 20.82
C ILE A 192 -16.65 -3.56 21.59
N MET A 193 -17.04 -4.61 20.86
CA MET A 193 -17.42 -5.90 21.49
C MET A 193 -16.20 -6.80 21.79
N MET A 194 -15.04 -6.51 21.19
CA MET A 194 -13.80 -7.20 21.52
C MET A 194 -13.33 -6.75 22.90
N ALA A 195 -13.17 -7.68 23.83
CA ALA A 195 -12.51 -7.42 25.11
C ALA A 195 -11.06 -7.00 24.87
N GLU A 196 -10.46 -6.30 25.83
CA GLU A 196 -9.04 -5.93 25.77
C GLU A 196 -8.17 -7.20 25.61
N PRO A 197 -7.45 -7.36 24.47
CA PRO A 197 -6.75 -8.61 24.19
C PRO A 197 -5.34 -8.66 24.77
N LEU A 198 -4.73 -7.53 25.11
CA LEU A 198 -3.34 -7.43 25.53
C LEU A 198 -3.21 -6.84 26.93
N SER A 199 -2.43 -7.54 27.75
CA SER A 199 -1.95 -7.05 29.05
C SER A 199 -0.45 -7.31 29.13
N ASP A 200 0.28 -6.59 29.99
CA ASP A 200 1.72 -6.84 30.17
C ASP A 200 1.98 -8.31 30.52
N GLY A 201 2.92 -8.94 29.82
CA GLY A 201 3.29 -10.32 30.00
C GLY A 201 2.28 -11.35 29.45
N ALA A 202 1.35 -10.95 28.56
CA ALA A 202 0.39 -11.88 27.95
C ALA A 202 1.06 -12.97 27.09
N VAL A 203 2.27 -12.74 26.59
CA VAL A 203 3.12 -13.72 25.90
C VAL A 203 4.54 -13.70 26.52
N GLU A 204 5.29 -14.79 26.36
CA GLU A 204 6.70 -14.85 26.74
C GLU A 204 7.55 -14.96 25.47
N TYR A 205 8.27 -13.87 25.14
CA TYR A 205 9.07 -13.84 23.94
C TYR A 205 10.34 -14.67 24.07
N ALA A 206 10.59 -15.56 23.11
CA ALA A 206 11.74 -16.44 23.09
C ALA A 206 13.08 -15.70 22.96
N ASP A 207 13.10 -14.48 22.44
CA ASP A 207 14.28 -13.63 22.30
C ASP A 207 14.60 -12.80 23.56
N GLY A 208 13.81 -12.95 24.62
CA GLY A 208 13.98 -12.23 25.89
C GLY A 208 13.55 -10.76 25.85
N THR A 209 12.91 -10.30 24.77
CA THR A 209 12.30 -8.95 24.72
C THR A 209 11.19 -8.86 25.77
N GLU A 210 11.12 -7.75 26.48
CA GLU A 210 10.03 -7.51 27.44
C GLU A 210 8.67 -7.42 26.73
N ALA A 211 7.74 -8.30 27.09
CA ALA A 211 6.41 -8.37 26.51
C ALA A 211 5.45 -7.37 27.16
N SER A 212 5.79 -6.08 27.10
CA SER A 212 4.84 -5.03 27.50
C SER A 212 3.69 -4.93 26.50
N LYS A 213 2.51 -4.49 26.96
CA LYS A 213 1.35 -4.25 26.08
C LYS A 213 1.71 -3.44 24.85
N ALA A 214 2.50 -2.36 25.02
CA ALA A 214 2.93 -1.50 23.92
C ALA A 214 3.84 -2.24 22.92
N GLN A 215 4.77 -3.07 23.40
CA GLN A 215 5.66 -3.84 22.55
C GLN A 215 4.87 -4.90 21.76
N MET A 216 4.00 -5.65 22.41
CA MET A 216 3.14 -6.65 21.78
C MET A 216 2.21 -6.02 20.74
N ALA A 217 1.58 -4.88 21.06
CA ALA A 217 0.74 -4.14 20.12
C ALA A 217 1.52 -3.68 18.89
N LYS A 218 2.79 -3.24 19.07
CA LYS A 218 3.67 -2.84 17.96
C LYS A 218 4.04 -4.05 17.10
N ASP A 219 4.45 -5.14 17.71
CA ASP A 219 4.90 -6.35 17.01
C ASP A 219 3.75 -6.98 16.21
N VAL A 220 2.58 -7.19 16.83
CA VAL A 220 1.42 -7.75 16.12
C VAL A 220 0.91 -6.82 15.02
N THR A 221 0.96 -5.50 15.21
CA THR A 221 0.64 -4.54 14.15
C THR A 221 1.58 -4.70 12.97
N THR A 222 2.89 -4.84 13.21
CA THR A 222 3.90 -5.08 12.16
C THR A 222 3.59 -6.37 11.39
N PHE A 223 3.24 -7.44 12.09
CA PHE A 223 2.81 -8.70 11.48
C PHE A 223 1.55 -8.53 10.62
N LEU A 224 0.53 -7.82 11.10
CA LEU A 224 -0.71 -7.59 10.36
C LEU A 224 -0.51 -6.68 9.13
N VAL A 225 0.42 -5.75 9.19
CA VAL A 225 0.81 -4.95 8.00
C VAL A 225 1.49 -5.84 6.97
N TRP A 226 2.40 -6.72 7.40
CA TRP A 226 3.01 -7.70 6.52
C TRP A 226 1.98 -8.66 5.94
N ALA A 227 1.06 -9.18 6.75
CA ALA A 227 -0.02 -10.04 6.29
C ALA A 227 -0.85 -9.39 5.16
N ALA A 228 -1.06 -8.07 5.25
CA ALA A 228 -1.78 -7.30 4.24
C ALA A 228 -0.93 -6.94 3.00
N ASP A 229 0.39 -6.98 3.10
CA ASP A 229 1.33 -6.71 1.98
C ASP A 229 2.62 -7.53 2.11
N PRO A 230 2.56 -8.87 1.93
CA PRO A 230 3.74 -9.74 2.08
C PRO A 230 4.87 -9.41 1.10
N HIS A 231 4.55 -8.76 0.00
CA HIS A 231 5.50 -8.41 -1.07
C HIS A 231 5.92 -6.94 -1.06
N LEU A 232 5.69 -6.20 0.03
CA LEU A 232 6.02 -4.77 0.14
C LEU A 232 7.47 -4.47 -0.29
N GLU A 233 8.44 -5.20 0.27
CA GLU A 233 9.86 -4.98 -0.05
C GLU A 233 10.21 -5.33 -1.51
N ALA A 234 9.65 -6.43 -2.02
CA ALA A 234 9.84 -6.83 -3.41
C ALA A 234 9.22 -5.80 -4.36
N ARG A 235 8.05 -5.26 -4.01
CA ARG A 235 7.36 -4.21 -4.74
C ARG A 235 8.17 -2.91 -4.74
N HIS A 236 8.75 -2.49 -3.61
CA HIS A 236 9.64 -1.33 -3.55
C HIS A 236 10.85 -1.51 -4.47
N LYS A 237 11.55 -2.66 -4.37
CA LYS A 237 12.71 -2.98 -5.24
C LYS A 237 12.34 -2.99 -6.72
N MET A 238 11.17 -3.55 -7.07
CA MET A 238 10.68 -3.56 -8.44
C MET A 238 10.31 -2.14 -8.90
N GLY A 239 9.67 -1.34 -8.05
CA GLY A 239 9.30 0.04 -8.32
C GLY A 239 10.49 0.89 -8.76
N PHE A 240 11.63 0.78 -8.09
CA PHE A 240 12.86 1.46 -8.51
C PHE A 240 13.33 1.05 -9.91
N LYS A 241 13.33 -0.25 -10.21
CA LYS A 241 13.73 -0.74 -11.55
C LYS A 241 12.80 -0.20 -12.63
N VAL A 242 11.49 -0.23 -12.38
CA VAL A 242 10.48 0.29 -13.29
C VAL A 242 10.63 1.80 -13.47
N PHE A 243 10.87 2.55 -12.40
CA PHE A 243 11.06 3.99 -12.45
C PHE A 243 12.25 4.38 -13.36
N PHE A 244 13.41 3.77 -13.16
CA PHE A 244 14.57 4.02 -14.03
C PHE A 244 14.33 3.59 -15.47
N TYR A 245 13.69 2.45 -15.69
CA TYR A 245 13.30 2.00 -17.02
C TYR A 245 12.41 3.03 -17.73
N LEU A 246 11.41 3.56 -17.02
CA LEU A 246 10.50 4.55 -17.59
C LEU A 246 11.19 5.88 -17.91
N ILE A 247 12.17 6.31 -17.12
CA ILE A 247 12.98 7.51 -17.43
C ILE A 247 13.76 7.30 -18.72
N ILE A 248 14.43 6.15 -18.87
CA ILE A 248 15.18 5.83 -20.09
C ILE A 248 14.23 5.77 -21.29
N LEU A 249 13.12 5.06 -21.16
CA LEU A 249 12.10 4.95 -22.20
C LEU A 249 11.55 6.32 -22.61
N LEU A 250 11.19 7.16 -21.63
CA LEU A 250 10.71 8.52 -21.87
C LEU A 250 11.74 9.35 -22.68
N THR A 251 13.00 9.26 -22.28
CA THR A 251 14.10 9.96 -22.99
C THR A 251 14.22 9.50 -24.44
N LEU A 252 14.20 8.19 -24.67
CA LEU A 252 14.29 7.61 -26.03
C LEU A 252 13.10 8.00 -26.89
N VAL A 253 11.88 7.91 -26.34
CA VAL A 253 10.64 8.32 -27.03
C VAL A 253 10.68 9.82 -27.34
N TYR A 254 11.14 10.64 -26.40
CA TYR A 254 11.27 12.08 -26.61
C TYR A 254 12.27 12.42 -27.73
N LEU A 255 13.45 11.81 -27.72
CA LEU A 255 14.46 11.99 -28.78
C LEU A 255 13.96 11.48 -30.14
N SER A 256 13.28 10.33 -30.15
CA SER A 256 12.66 9.78 -31.36
C SER A 256 11.60 10.72 -31.93
N LYS A 257 10.75 11.27 -31.06
CA LYS A 257 9.77 12.29 -31.43
C LYS A 257 10.47 13.51 -32.04
N GLN A 258 11.48 14.09 -31.38
CA GLN A 258 12.18 15.24 -31.89
C GLN A 258 12.77 14.97 -33.28
N LYS A 259 13.43 13.82 -33.47
CA LYS A 259 14.01 13.44 -34.76
C LYS A 259 12.95 13.23 -35.85
N GLY A 260 11.80 12.64 -35.49
CA GLY A 260 10.69 12.46 -36.45
C GLY A 260 10.06 13.79 -36.88
N TRP A 261 9.84 14.70 -35.93
CA TRP A 261 9.17 15.97 -36.21
C TRP A 261 10.09 17.02 -36.82
N SER A 262 11.40 16.98 -36.59
CA SER A 262 12.37 17.90 -37.22
C SER A 262 12.34 17.87 -38.74
N ARG A 263 11.93 16.76 -39.35
CA ARG A 263 11.75 16.67 -40.80
C ARG A 263 10.57 17.47 -41.33
N PHE A 264 9.54 17.63 -40.51
CA PHE A 264 8.35 18.44 -40.85
C PHE A 264 8.64 19.92 -40.62
N ASP A 265 9.34 20.25 -39.52
CA ASP A 265 9.71 21.64 -39.21
C ASP A 265 10.63 22.23 -40.30
N SER A 266 11.66 21.46 -40.78
CA SER A 266 12.54 21.91 -41.83
C SER A 266 11.81 22.11 -43.18
N LYS A 267 10.87 21.19 -43.49
CA LYS A 267 10.10 21.30 -44.73
C LYS A 267 9.15 22.50 -44.72
N ALA A 268 8.56 22.81 -43.55
CA ALA A 268 7.71 23.99 -43.40
C ALA A 268 8.51 25.31 -43.53
N GLU A 269 9.75 25.36 -42.98
CA GLU A 269 10.62 26.52 -43.12
C GLU A 269 11.04 26.72 -44.60
N ASP A 270 11.39 25.63 -45.34
CA ASP A 270 11.72 25.68 -46.76
C ASP A 270 10.54 26.13 -47.64
N ASP A 271 9.32 25.65 -47.33
CA ASP A 271 8.10 26.03 -48.05
C ASP A 271 7.71 27.51 -47.79
N GLU A 272 7.93 28.05 -46.60
CA GLU A 272 7.73 29.46 -46.25
C GLU A 272 8.72 30.36 -46.94
N GLU A 273 10.03 29.99 -46.99
CA GLU A 273 11.06 30.75 -47.64
C GLU A 273 10.85 30.80 -49.16
N GLU A 274 10.48 29.67 -49.79
CA GLU A 274 10.16 29.61 -51.22
C GLU A 274 8.91 30.46 -51.56
N THR A 275 7.92 30.48 -50.65
CA THR A 275 6.71 31.27 -50.81
C THR A 275 7.03 32.77 -50.72
N PHE A 276 7.85 33.18 -49.75
CA PHE A 276 8.30 34.56 -49.58
C PHE A 276 9.09 35.06 -50.79
N ASP A 277 10.04 34.27 -51.28
CA ASP A 277 10.83 34.57 -52.49
C ASP A 277 9.95 34.71 -53.76
N LYS A 278 8.88 33.94 -53.86
CA LYS A 278 7.91 34.06 -54.96
C LYS A 278 7.11 35.36 -54.87
N VAL A 279 6.69 35.73 -53.68
CA VAL A 279 5.95 36.99 -53.45
C VAL A 279 6.84 38.19 -53.69
N GLU A 280 8.10 38.18 -53.22
CA GLU A 280 9.05 39.29 -53.43
C GLU A 280 9.38 39.48 -54.92
N ARG A 281 9.55 38.38 -55.67
CA ARG A 281 9.76 38.44 -57.14
C ARG A 281 8.52 39.02 -57.84
N ALA A 282 7.32 38.60 -57.46
CA ALA A 282 6.10 39.12 -58.04
C ALA A 282 5.89 40.62 -57.76
N VAL A 283 6.26 41.08 -56.57
CA VAL A 283 6.19 42.51 -56.20
C VAL A 283 7.23 43.33 -57.00
N THR A 284 8.45 42.86 -57.13
CA THR A 284 9.51 43.55 -57.94
C THR A 284 9.19 43.56 -59.40
N GLU A 285 8.57 42.54 -59.95
CA GLU A 285 8.08 42.52 -61.35
C GLU A 285 6.94 43.52 -61.57
N TYR A 286 6.02 43.65 -60.63
CA TYR A 286 4.93 44.61 -60.66
C TYR A 286 5.41 46.07 -60.52
N GLU A 287 6.40 46.34 -59.69
CA GLU A 287 6.99 47.68 -59.54
C GLU A 287 7.88 48.09 -60.73
N GLY A 288 8.34 47.13 -61.51
CA GLY A 288 9.15 47.36 -62.72
C GLY A 288 8.35 47.69 -63.97
N GLU A 289 7.02 47.52 -63.97
CA GLU A 289 6.17 47.91 -65.08
C GLU A 289 5.89 49.42 -65.06
N ASP A 290 6.41 50.13 -66.04
CA ASP A 290 6.26 51.56 -66.20
C ASP A 290 4.78 51.95 -66.43
N PRO A 291 4.20 52.83 -65.58
CA PRO A 291 2.78 53.18 -65.63
C PRO A 291 2.32 53.88 -66.94
N LYS A 292 3.21 53.94 -67.93
CA LYS A 292 2.90 54.56 -69.25
C LYS A 292 2.36 53.59 -70.31
N THR A 293 2.21 52.32 -70.02
CA THR A 293 1.72 51.33 -71.00
C THR A 293 0.20 51.11 -70.99
N PHE A 294 -0.55 51.78 -70.09
CA PHE A 294 -2.01 51.82 -70.18
C PHE A 294 -2.49 53.06 -70.96
N LYS A 295 -2.60 52.92 -72.29
CA LYS A 295 -3.44 53.78 -73.14
C LYS A 295 -4.55 52.99 -73.77
#